data_0553e6fe4528c56ca50519f8180c93d5
#
_entry.id   0553e6fe4528c56ca50519f8180c93d5
#
_cell.length_a   1.000
_cell.length_b   1.000
_cell.length_c   1.000
_cell.angle_alpha   90.00
_cell.angle_beta   90.00
_cell.angle_gamma   90.00
#
_symmetry.space_group_name_H-M   'P 1'
#
loop_
_entity.id
_entity.type
_entity.pdbx_description
1 polymer ?
#
loop_
_entity_poly.entity_id
_entity_poly.type
_entity_poly.pdbx_seq_one_letter_code
_entity_poly.pdbx_strand_id
1 'polypeptide(L)'
;INEMIETAKRLTDEGYNVMPHFPARIIESKEVLVNWIDRYKNEAGVKDALLLAGGVNQPYGEFHSSMDLLDTGEFDKAGFKNLHVAGHPEGNMDIDTDGKTKNVDSAISWKQEFSQKTDANMAITTQFCFESGPVIEWADRMASMGIDIPIHIGVAGPAKLQTMIKFSMACGVGASLRVLKRRAKDVTKLLLPFKPDQFLTELAEYKALNPNFLITNVHFFPLGGIKTNAKWTIENGGISATPALQS
;
A
#
# COMPACT_ATOMS: atom_id res chain seq x y z
N ILE A 1 18.73 5.94 -5.13
CA ILE A 1 17.73 6.77 -5.87
C ILE A 1 17.86 6.62 -7.39
N ASN A 2 19.07 6.57 -7.96
CA ASN A 2 19.29 6.55 -9.42
C ASN A 2 18.56 5.39 -10.10
N GLU A 3 18.76 4.15 -9.63
CA GLU A 3 18.07 2.96 -10.18
C GLU A 3 16.54 3.05 -10.08
N MET A 4 16.05 3.70 -9.02
CA MET A 4 14.61 3.92 -8.83
C MET A 4 14.06 4.89 -9.88
N ILE A 5 14.76 5.99 -10.16
CA ILE A 5 14.38 6.97 -11.20
C ILE A 5 14.44 6.32 -12.59
N GLU A 6 15.50 5.59 -12.93
CA GLU A 6 15.64 4.88 -14.20
C GLU A 6 14.51 3.86 -14.39
N THR A 7 14.16 3.12 -13.33
CA THR A 7 13.05 2.16 -13.36
C THR A 7 11.71 2.87 -13.56
N ALA A 8 11.47 3.96 -12.83
CA ALA A 8 10.26 4.76 -12.96
C ALA A 8 10.12 5.30 -14.38
N LYS A 9 11.20 5.89 -14.94
CA LYS A 9 11.23 6.40 -16.31
C LYS A 9 10.88 5.31 -17.32
N ARG A 10 11.54 4.16 -17.25
CA ARG A 10 11.28 3.03 -18.16
C ARG A 10 9.81 2.61 -18.12
N LEU A 11 9.23 2.47 -16.92
CA LEU A 11 7.83 2.08 -16.77
C LEU A 11 6.87 3.16 -17.30
N THR A 12 7.18 4.43 -17.10
CA THR A 12 6.38 5.53 -17.64
C THR A 12 6.46 5.57 -19.17
N ASP A 13 7.65 5.37 -19.74
CA ASP A 13 7.85 5.28 -21.20
C ASP A 13 7.09 4.09 -21.82
N GLU A 14 6.88 3.01 -21.06
CA GLU A 14 6.04 1.86 -21.42
C GLU A 14 4.53 2.10 -21.22
N GLY A 15 4.13 3.28 -20.73
CA GLY A 15 2.72 3.69 -20.57
C GLY A 15 2.09 3.32 -19.22
N TYR A 16 2.87 2.94 -18.23
CA TYR A 16 2.36 2.69 -16.87
C TYR A 16 2.28 3.98 -16.04
N ASN A 17 1.25 4.09 -15.21
CA ASN A 17 1.22 5.06 -14.14
C ASN A 17 2.14 4.59 -13.00
N VAL A 18 3.22 5.34 -12.77
CA VAL A 18 4.23 4.98 -11.79
C VAL A 18 4.00 5.74 -10.49
N MET A 19 3.91 5.00 -9.38
CA MET A 19 3.76 5.55 -8.04
C MET A 19 4.95 5.08 -7.17
N PRO A 20 6.06 5.82 -7.14
CA PRO A 20 7.21 5.46 -6.32
C PRO A 20 6.89 5.59 -4.82
N HIS A 21 7.60 4.80 -4.02
CA HIS A 21 7.57 4.93 -2.58
C HIS A 21 8.51 6.06 -2.14
N PHE A 22 8.04 6.89 -1.22
CA PHE A 22 8.83 7.87 -0.49
C PHE A 22 8.92 7.46 0.99
N PRO A 23 9.94 6.68 1.37
CA PRO A 23 10.13 6.23 2.74
C PRO A 23 10.81 7.33 3.55
N ALA A 24 10.05 8.00 4.42
CA ALA A 24 10.47 9.17 5.17
C ALA A 24 11.82 8.98 5.89
N ARG A 25 11.98 7.87 6.61
CA ARG A 25 13.14 7.63 7.46
C ARG A 25 14.48 7.46 6.74
N ILE A 26 14.48 7.33 5.40
CA ILE A 26 15.73 7.28 4.61
C ILE A 26 16.01 8.57 3.85
N ILE A 27 15.16 9.56 3.98
CA ILE A 27 15.32 10.89 3.39
C ILE A 27 15.98 11.79 4.43
N GLU A 28 17.22 12.21 4.16
CA GLU A 28 18.07 12.86 5.15
C GLU A 28 17.66 14.30 5.49
N SER A 29 17.10 15.01 4.51
CA SER A 29 16.68 16.41 4.70
C SER A 29 15.59 16.81 3.71
N LYS A 30 15.02 18.00 3.92
CA LYS A 30 14.06 18.61 2.99
C LYS A 30 14.67 18.84 1.60
N GLU A 31 15.93 19.22 1.50
CA GLU A 31 16.62 19.42 0.23
C GLU A 31 16.72 18.10 -0.56
N VAL A 32 17.00 16.99 0.14
CA VAL A 32 17.03 15.66 -0.46
C VAL A 32 15.63 15.26 -0.94
N LEU A 33 14.58 15.53 -0.16
CA LEU A 33 13.19 15.29 -0.55
C LEU A 33 12.84 16.07 -1.82
N VAL A 34 13.12 17.37 -1.86
CA VAL A 34 12.87 18.23 -3.04
C VAL A 34 13.60 17.70 -4.26
N ASN A 35 14.87 17.32 -4.10
CA ASN A 35 15.66 16.73 -5.19
C ASN A 35 15.02 15.42 -5.71
N TRP A 36 14.52 14.53 -4.83
CA TRP A 36 13.85 13.31 -5.28
C TRP A 36 12.55 13.61 -6.02
N ILE A 37 11.73 14.53 -5.49
CA ILE A 37 10.48 14.98 -6.12
C ILE A 37 10.75 15.54 -7.51
N ASP A 38 11.71 16.46 -7.64
CA ASP A 38 12.08 17.08 -8.91
C ASP A 38 12.57 16.05 -9.93
N ARG A 39 13.39 15.13 -9.51
CA ARG A 39 13.92 14.05 -10.36
C ARG A 39 12.82 13.11 -10.84
N TYR A 40 11.96 12.63 -9.94
CA TYR A 40 10.83 11.78 -10.32
C TYR A 40 9.90 12.48 -11.32
N LYS A 41 9.60 13.76 -11.06
CA LYS A 41 8.74 14.55 -11.93
C LYS A 41 9.39 14.82 -13.30
N ASN A 42 10.61 15.34 -13.32
CA ASN A 42 11.22 15.89 -14.53
C ASN A 42 11.96 14.83 -15.36
N GLU A 43 12.57 13.80 -14.74
CA GLU A 43 13.28 12.74 -15.45
C GLU A 43 12.35 11.55 -15.82
N ALA A 44 11.34 11.26 -14.97
CA ALA A 44 10.49 10.09 -15.14
C ALA A 44 8.99 10.39 -15.35
N GLY A 45 8.57 11.66 -15.38
CA GLY A 45 7.18 12.05 -15.62
C GLY A 45 6.19 11.60 -14.54
N VAL A 46 6.68 11.27 -13.34
CA VAL A 46 5.88 10.78 -12.21
C VAL A 46 4.98 11.89 -11.66
N LYS A 47 3.73 11.54 -11.35
CA LYS A 47 2.70 12.44 -10.79
C LYS A 47 2.05 11.90 -9.53
N ASP A 48 2.40 10.69 -9.13
CA ASP A 48 1.79 9.96 -8.02
C ASP A 48 2.88 9.51 -7.04
N ALA A 49 2.56 9.43 -5.75
CA ALA A 49 3.50 8.97 -4.73
C ALA A 49 2.82 8.16 -3.64
N LEU A 50 3.50 7.13 -3.13
CA LEU A 50 3.13 6.44 -1.91
C LEU A 50 4.11 6.83 -0.80
N LEU A 51 3.58 7.55 0.20
CA LEU A 51 4.35 8.04 1.33
C LEU A 51 4.21 7.11 2.53
N LEU A 52 5.32 6.71 3.11
CA LEU A 52 5.37 5.79 4.25
C LEU A 52 6.56 6.12 5.16
N ALA A 53 6.56 5.58 6.38
CA ALA A 53 7.68 5.79 7.30
C ALA A 53 8.97 5.12 6.80
N GLY A 54 8.85 3.92 6.24
CA GLY A 54 9.99 3.09 5.84
C GLY A 54 10.35 2.04 6.91
N GLY A 55 11.21 1.09 6.53
CA GLY A 55 11.55 -0.07 7.35
C GLY A 55 12.76 0.09 8.26
N VAL A 56 13.44 1.25 8.26
CA VAL A 56 14.59 1.49 9.15
C VAL A 56 14.09 1.93 10.53
N ASN A 57 14.75 1.45 11.58
CA ASN A 57 14.34 1.73 12.96
C ASN A 57 14.62 3.19 13.37
N GLN A 58 15.75 3.73 12.91
CA GLN A 58 16.14 5.12 13.19
C GLN A 58 16.15 5.92 11.89
N PRO A 59 15.53 7.11 11.88
CA PRO A 59 15.60 8.00 10.73
C PRO A 59 17.04 8.43 10.44
N TYR A 60 17.36 8.61 9.16
CA TYR A 60 18.66 9.17 8.74
C TYR A 60 18.71 10.69 8.87
N GLY A 61 17.55 11.33 8.96
CA GLY A 61 17.39 12.77 9.07
C GLY A 61 16.17 13.17 9.90
N GLU A 62 15.52 14.23 9.46
CA GLU A 62 14.44 14.88 10.21
C GLU A 62 13.06 14.22 10.04
N PHE A 63 12.88 13.33 9.06
CA PHE A 63 11.57 12.74 8.76
C PHE A 63 11.38 11.39 9.44
N HIS A 64 10.37 11.28 10.29
CA HIS A 64 10.03 10.08 11.05
C HIS A 64 8.84 9.31 10.47
N SER A 65 7.97 10.01 9.75
CA SER A 65 6.69 9.48 9.25
C SER A 65 6.29 10.08 7.91
N SER A 66 5.27 9.52 7.27
CA SER A 66 4.67 10.11 6.06
C SER A 66 4.02 11.47 6.32
N MET A 67 3.62 11.75 7.55
CA MET A 67 3.03 13.03 7.93
C MET A 67 4.06 14.15 7.81
N ASP A 68 5.30 13.91 8.25
CA ASP A 68 6.38 14.89 8.13
C ASP A 68 6.67 15.23 6.66
N LEU A 69 6.61 14.23 5.77
CA LEU A 69 6.77 14.46 4.32
C LEU A 69 5.63 15.31 3.76
N LEU A 70 4.38 15.03 4.14
CA LEU A 70 3.19 15.77 3.70
C LEU A 70 3.22 17.21 4.21
N ASP A 71 3.59 17.45 5.47
CA ASP A 71 3.67 18.77 6.08
C ASP A 71 4.67 19.70 5.40
N THR A 72 5.64 19.18 4.65
CA THR A 72 6.54 20.02 3.85
C THR A 72 5.82 20.81 2.77
N GLY A 73 4.68 20.34 2.28
CA GLY A 73 3.94 20.90 1.15
C GLY A 73 4.63 20.76 -0.21
N GLU A 74 5.77 20.05 -0.30
CA GLU A 74 6.56 19.99 -1.53
C GLU A 74 5.90 19.15 -2.63
N PHE A 75 5.07 18.14 -2.26
CA PHE A 75 4.30 17.37 -3.24
C PHE A 75 3.23 18.21 -3.95
N ASP A 76 2.50 19.05 -3.20
CA ASP A 76 1.50 19.98 -3.76
C ASP A 76 2.17 21.03 -4.64
N LYS A 77 3.27 21.66 -4.19
CA LYS A 77 4.07 22.59 -4.99
C LYS A 77 4.58 21.96 -6.29
N ALA A 78 4.96 20.69 -6.25
CA ALA A 78 5.38 19.97 -7.45
C ALA A 78 4.21 19.54 -8.34
N GLY A 79 2.96 19.62 -7.87
CA GLY A 79 1.75 19.30 -8.61
C GLY A 79 1.47 17.82 -8.73
N PHE A 80 1.85 17.03 -7.71
CA PHE A 80 1.46 15.62 -7.64
C PHE A 80 -0.06 15.50 -7.61
N LYS A 81 -0.57 14.43 -8.24
CA LYS A 81 -2.01 14.25 -8.45
C LYS A 81 -2.63 13.26 -7.48
N ASN A 82 -1.90 12.22 -7.13
CA ASN A 82 -2.36 11.20 -6.20
C ASN A 82 -1.28 10.96 -5.13
N LEU A 83 -1.68 11.13 -3.87
CA LEU A 83 -0.81 10.89 -2.71
C LEU A 83 -1.40 9.73 -1.90
N HIS A 84 -0.78 8.58 -2.00
CA HIS A 84 -1.16 7.44 -1.18
C HIS A 84 -0.38 7.44 0.13
N VAL A 85 -1.02 6.98 1.19
CA VAL A 85 -0.43 6.89 2.53
C VAL A 85 -0.67 5.52 3.14
N ALA A 86 0.23 5.07 4.02
CA ALA A 86 0.12 3.76 4.63
C ALA A 86 -1.08 3.65 5.60
N GLY A 87 -1.78 2.50 5.54
CA GLY A 87 -2.79 2.06 6.49
C GLY A 87 -2.47 0.71 7.12
N HIS A 88 -2.93 0.47 8.33
CA HIS A 88 -2.58 -0.70 9.15
C HIS A 88 -3.82 -1.41 9.72
N PRO A 89 -4.53 -2.24 8.92
CA PRO A 89 -5.73 -2.95 9.38
C PRO A 89 -5.48 -3.87 10.59
N GLU A 90 -4.29 -4.43 10.67
CA GLU A 90 -3.88 -5.34 11.75
C GLU A 90 -3.12 -4.62 12.89
N GLY A 91 -3.10 -3.28 12.90
CA GLY A 91 -2.23 -2.50 13.76
C GLY A 91 -0.78 -2.50 13.26
N ASN A 92 0.10 -1.82 14.00
CA ASN A 92 1.53 -1.79 13.70
C ASN A 92 2.33 -1.69 15.01
N MET A 93 3.11 -2.72 15.32
CA MET A 93 3.89 -2.82 16.56
C MET A 93 5.04 -1.80 16.66
N ASP A 94 5.49 -1.24 15.53
CA ASP A 94 6.50 -0.17 15.55
C ASP A 94 5.88 1.19 15.93
N ILE A 95 4.56 1.33 15.75
CA ILE A 95 3.81 2.56 16.07
C ILE A 95 3.14 2.44 17.45
N ASP A 96 2.43 1.33 17.68
CA ASP A 96 1.74 1.03 18.94
C ASP A 96 2.34 -0.23 19.56
N THR A 97 3.41 -0.04 20.37
CA THR A 97 4.17 -1.14 21.01
C THR A 97 3.37 -1.92 22.04
N ASP A 98 2.25 -1.37 22.52
CA ASP A 98 1.33 -2.04 23.44
C ASP A 98 0.31 -2.95 22.71
N GLY A 99 0.40 -3.04 21.38
CA GLY A 99 -0.49 -3.85 20.56
C GLY A 99 -1.89 -3.27 20.37
N LYS A 100 -2.12 -2.02 20.78
CA LYS A 100 -3.36 -1.28 20.52
C LYS A 100 -3.29 -0.54 19.18
N THR A 101 -4.17 0.42 18.95
CA THR A 101 -4.29 1.14 17.68
C THR A 101 -4.32 2.65 17.84
N LYS A 102 -4.03 3.16 19.04
CA LYS A 102 -4.20 4.59 19.34
C LYS A 102 -3.42 5.51 18.40
N ASN A 103 -2.14 5.21 18.20
CA ASN A 103 -1.28 6.07 17.39
C ASN A 103 -1.54 5.86 15.89
N VAL A 104 -1.81 4.62 15.44
CA VAL A 104 -2.20 4.38 14.04
C VAL A 104 -3.54 5.04 13.72
N ASP A 105 -4.51 5.03 14.63
CA ASP A 105 -5.80 5.70 14.46
C ASP A 105 -5.64 7.23 14.44
N SER A 106 -4.82 7.79 15.33
CA SER A 106 -4.49 9.22 15.34
C SER A 106 -3.80 9.65 14.03
N ALA A 107 -2.89 8.83 13.51
CA ALA A 107 -2.22 9.11 12.25
C ALA A 107 -3.20 9.11 11.05
N ILE A 108 -4.20 8.22 11.06
CA ILE A 108 -5.23 8.20 10.02
C ILE A 108 -6.14 9.44 10.14
N SER A 109 -6.55 9.82 11.34
CA SER A 109 -7.34 11.03 11.56
C SER A 109 -6.60 12.28 11.07
N TRP A 110 -5.31 12.39 11.35
CA TRP A 110 -4.47 13.47 10.84
C TRP A 110 -4.42 13.47 9.30
N LYS A 111 -4.30 12.32 8.66
CA LYS A 111 -4.31 12.18 7.19
C LYS A 111 -5.66 12.59 6.60
N GLN A 112 -6.76 12.28 7.29
CA GLN A 112 -8.09 12.75 6.92
C GLN A 112 -8.19 14.28 6.96
N GLU A 113 -7.65 14.92 8.00
CA GLU A 113 -7.62 16.39 8.05
C GLU A 113 -6.72 16.98 6.97
N PHE A 114 -5.59 16.33 6.65
CA PHE A 114 -4.69 16.76 5.59
C PHE A 114 -5.35 16.64 4.22
N SER A 115 -6.14 15.58 3.97
CA SER A 115 -6.83 15.37 2.69
C SER A 115 -7.79 16.52 2.31
N GLN A 116 -8.24 17.30 3.29
CA GLN A 116 -9.08 18.47 3.06
C GLN A 116 -8.29 19.73 2.67
N LYS A 117 -6.96 19.67 2.72
CA LYS A 117 -6.06 20.83 2.52
C LYS A 117 -5.16 20.68 1.29
N THR A 118 -4.92 19.48 0.85
CA THR A 118 -4.09 19.18 -0.33
C THR A 118 -4.90 19.28 -1.62
N ASP A 119 -4.25 19.66 -2.71
CA ASP A 119 -4.83 19.66 -4.06
C ASP A 119 -4.79 18.25 -4.70
N ALA A 120 -4.10 17.30 -4.07
CA ALA A 120 -3.96 15.94 -4.56
C ALA A 120 -5.12 15.04 -4.07
N ASN A 121 -5.49 14.04 -4.87
CA ASN A 121 -6.35 12.96 -4.41
C ASN A 121 -5.59 12.07 -3.43
N MET A 122 -6.17 11.79 -2.28
CA MET A 122 -5.57 10.88 -1.31
C MET A 122 -6.22 9.51 -1.31
N ALA A 123 -5.43 8.48 -1.05
CA ALA A 123 -5.92 7.13 -0.73
C ALA A 123 -5.06 6.49 0.36
N ILE A 124 -5.66 5.61 1.15
CA ILE A 124 -4.96 4.78 2.13
C ILE A 124 -4.59 3.46 1.45
N THR A 125 -3.30 3.18 1.30
CA THR A 125 -2.81 1.87 0.83
C THR A 125 -2.37 1.05 2.02
N THR A 126 -2.96 -0.14 2.21
CA THR A 126 -2.64 -0.97 3.37
C THR A 126 -1.53 -1.96 3.10
N GLN A 127 -0.93 -2.48 4.17
CA GLN A 127 -0.15 -3.72 4.11
C GLN A 127 -1.06 -4.88 3.68
N PHE A 128 -0.48 -5.95 3.12
CA PHE A 128 -1.27 -7.11 2.70
C PHE A 128 -1.90 -7.85 3.89
N CYS A 129 -3.13 -8.29 3.70
CA CYS A 129 -3.92 -9.05 4.66
C CYS A 129 -4.37 -10.39 4.06
N PHE A 130 -4.82 -11.32 4.91
CA PHE A 130 -5.25 -12.66 4.50
C PHE A 130 -6.66 -13.02 5.00
N GLU A 131 -7.23 -12.27 5.93
CA GLU A 131 -8.56 -12.48 6.49
C GLU A 131 -9.42 -11.24 6.23
N SER A 132 -10.59 -11.44 5.64
CA SER A 132 -11.53 -10.37 5.29
C SER A 132 -12.25 -9.79 6.51
N GLY A 133 -12.61 -10.62 7.50
CA GLY A 133 -13.34 -10.18 8.68
C GLY A 133 -12.66 -9.03 9.42
N PRO A 134 -11.41 -9.17 9.90
CA PRO A 134 -10.69 -8.07 10.55
C PRO A 134 -10.51 -6.83 9.68
N VAL A 135 -10.38 -7.01 8.36
CA VAL A 135 -10.26 -5.90 7.40
C VAL A 135 -11.57 -5.14 7.29
N ILE A 136 -12.70 -5.85 7.20
CA ILE A 136 -14.04 -5.25 7.16
C ILE A 136 -14.30 -4.47 8.45
N GLU A 137 -14.08 -5.10 9.61
CA GLU A 137 -14.26 -4.46 10.91
C GLU A 137 -13.40 -3.19 11.04
N TRP A 138 -12.16 -3.24 10.57
CA TRP A 138 -11.28 -2.08 10.56
C TRP A 138 -11.80 -0.98 9.64
N ALA A 139 -12.22 -1.28 8.42
CA ALA A 139 -12.71 -0.29 7.46
C ALA A 139 -14.01 0.37 7.96
N ASP A 140 -14.93 -0.40 8.55
CA ASP A 140 -16.17 0.12 9.16
C ASP A 140 -15.87 1.01 10.36
N ARG A 141 -14.88 0.63 11.18
CA ARG A 141 -14.41 1.47 12.28
C ARG A 141 -13.82 2.80 11.77
N MET A 142 -13.03 2.77 10.68
CA MET A 142 -12.53 4.00 10.05
C MET A 142 -13.68 4.90 9.59
N ALA A 143 -14.68 4.34 8.91
CA ALA A 143 -15.88 5.09 8.51
C ALA A 143 -16.62 5.68 9.71
N SER A 144 -16.75 4.95 10.81
CA SER A 144 -17.38 5.44 12.05
C SER A 144 -16.61 6.57 12.74
N MET A 145 -15.30 6.67 12.49
CA MET A 145 -14.44 7.78 12.94
C MET A 145 -14.49 9.00 12.01
N GLY A 146 -15.30 8.97 10.95
CA GLY A 146 -15.42 10.07 9.99
C GLY A 146 -14.32 10.09 8.93
N ILE A 147 -13.62 8.98 8.73
CA ILE A 147 -12.68 8.83 7.62
C ILE A 147 -13.47 8.57 6.35
N ASP A 148 -13.21 9.33 5.31
CA ASP A 148 -13.80 9.20 3.97
C ASP A 148 -12.75 8.97 2.87
N ILE A 149 -11.46 9.00 3.21
CA ILE A 149 -10.38 8.68 2.28
C ILE A 149 -10.56 7.24 1.77
N PRO A 150 -10.59 7.01 0.43
CA PRO A 150 -10.73 5.67 -0.11
C PRO A 150 -9.56 4.76 0.28
N ILE A 151 -9.87 3.47 0.48
CA ILE A 151 -8.90 2.46 0.90
C ILE A 151 -8.56 1.57 -0.29
N HIS A 152 -7.28 1.45 -0.60
CA HIS A 152 -6.70 0.46 -1.49
C HIS A 152 -6.13 -0.68 -0.65
N ILE A 153 -6.89 -1.77 -0.55
CA ILE A 153 -6.55 -2.90 0.31
C ILE A 153 -5.34 -3.69 -0.22
N GLY A 154 -4.36 -3.91 0.63
CA GLY A 154 -3.20 -4.73 0.31
C GLY A 154 -3.56 -6.21 0.23
N VAL A 155 -3.21 -6.84 -0.88
CA VAL A 155 -3.48 -8.25 -1.16
C VAL A 155 -2.20 -8.97 -1.56
N ALA A 156 -1.88 -10.04 -0.86
CA ALA A 156 -0.79 -10.91 -1.27
C ALA A 156 -1.18 -11.67 -2.54
N GLY A 157 -0.48 -11.42 -3.64
CA GLY A 157 -0.65 -12.15 -4.89
C GLY A 157 -0.30 -13.64 -4.74
N PRO A 158 -0.63 -14.49 -5.73
CA PRO A 158 -0.36 -15.92 -5.66
C PRO A 158 1.11 -16.23 -5.40
N ALA A 159 1.40 -17.02 -4.37
CA ALA A 159 2.77 -17.40 -4.01
C ALA A 159 2.79 -18.71 -3.21
N LYS A 160 3.99 -19.34 -3.11
CA LYS A 160 4.20 -20.48 -2.23
C LYS A 160 4.00 -20.07 -0.77
N LEU A 161 3.43 -20.95 0.04
CA LEU A 161 3.16 -20.68 1.46
C LEU A 161 4.42 -20.29 2.25
N GLN A 162 5.55 -20.90 1.95
CA GLN A 162 6.85 -20.56 2.55
C GLN A 162 7.26 -19.12 2.25
N THR A 163 7.05 -18.65 1.03
CA THR A 163 7.31 -17.27 0.60
C THR A 163 6.41 -16.29 1.38
N MET A 164 5.13 -16.62 1.50
CA MET A 164 4.17 -15.84 2.28
C MET A 164 4.59 -15.69 3.74
N ILE A 165 4.96 -16.79 4.40
CA ILE A 165 5.42 -16.79 5.79
C ILE A 165 6.67 -15.90 5.93
N LYS A 166 7.65 -16.03 5.03
CA LYS A 166 8.87 -15.21 5.05
C LYS A 166 8.54 -13.72 4.98
N PHE A 167 7.72 -13.31 4.03
CA PHE A 167 7.34 -11.89 3.88
C PHE A 167 6.47 -11.40 5.04
N SER A 168 5.54 -12.21 5.55
CA SER A 168 4.73 -11.85 6.73
C SER A 168 5.59 -11.60 7.97
N MET A 169 6.65 -12.37 8.15
CA MET A 169 7.61 -12.14 9.23
C MET A 169 8.42 -10.86 9.02
N ALA A 170 8.91 -10.63 7.80
CA ALA A 170 9.69 -9.45 7.46
C ALA A 170 8.87 -8.14 7.56
N CYS A 171 7.58 -8.19 7.25
CA CYS A 171 6.68 -7.04 7.29
C CYS A 171 5.95 -6.86 8.62
N GLY A 172 6.19 -7.71 9.62
CA GLY A 172 5.59 -7.58 10.95
C GLY A 172 4.07 -7.81 11.00
N VAL A 173 3.47 -8.48 10.01
CA VAL A 173 2.01 -8.74 9.94
C VAL A 173 1.63 -9.91 10.85
N GLY A 174 1.38 -9.62 12.11
CA GLY A 174 1.22 -10.63 13.17
C GLY A 174 -0.04 -11.48 13.06
N ALA A 175 -1.19 -10.91 12.77
CA ALA A 175 -2.45 -11.63 12.61
C ALA A 175 -2.38 -12.52 11.36
N SER A 176 -2.00 -11.96 10.23
CA SER A 176 -1.77 -12.66 8.97
C SER A 176 -0.78 -13.83 9.12
N LEU A 177 0.30 -13.66 9.89
CA LEU A 177 1.25 -14.73 10.17
C LEU A 177 0.61 -15.92 10.93
N ARG A 178 -0.32 -15.65 11.87
CA ARG A 178 -1.04 -16.72 12.58
C ARG A 178 -1.90 -17.54 11.63
N VAL A 179 -2.56 -16.90 10.67
CA VAL A 179 -3.36 -17.57 9.62
C VAL A 179 -2.49 -18.51 8.78
N LEU A 180 -1.36 -17.99 8.30
CA LEU A 180 -0.43 -18.77 7.48
C LEU A 180 0.18 -19.95 8.25
N LYS A 181 0.55 -19.76 9.53
CA LYS A 181 1.04 -20.85 10.40
C LYS A 181 -0.02 -21.91 10.63
N ARG A 182 -1.30 -21.53 10.79
CA ARG A 182 -2.43 -22.48 10.90
C ARG A 182 -2.58 -23.29 9.61
N ARG A 183 -2.51 -22.62 8.46
CA ARG A 183 -2.58 -23.27 7.14
C ARG A 183 -1.38 -24.20 6.90
N ALA A 184 -0.20 -23.87 7.41
CA ALA A 184 1.02 -24.67 7.28
C ALA A 184 0.98 -25.99 8.07
N LYS A 185 0.05 -26.17 9.01
CA LYS A 185 -0.17 -27.46 9.71
C LYS A 185 -0.89 -28.50 8.84
N ASP A 186 -1.53 -28.06 7.78
CA ASP A 186 -2.19 -28.93 6.81
C ASP A 186 -1.21 -29.23 5.65
N VAL A 187 -0.65 -30.44 5.69
CA VAL A 187 0.38 -30.88 4.72
C VAL A 187 -0.12 -30.82 3.28
N THR A 188 -1.41 -31.05 3.05
CA THR A 188 -2.01 -30.98 1.71
C THR A 188 -2.01 -29.55 1.16
N LYS A 189 -2.16 -28.55 2.03
CA LYS A 189 -2.13 -27.13 1.67
C LYS A 189 -0.73 -26.56 1.49
N LEU A 190 0.30 -27.22 2.01
CA LEU A 190 1.69 -26.81 1.81
C LEU A 190 2.14 -26.92 0.34
N LEU A 191 1.59 -27.89 -0.39
CA LEU A 191 1.95 -28.16 -1.78
C LEU A 191 1.24 -27.23 -2.77
N LEU A 192 0.13 -26.63 -2.37
CA LEU A 192 -0.65 -25.73 -3.22
C LEU A 192 -0.22 -24.28 -3.01
N PRO A 193 -0.04 -23.50 -4.11
CA PRO A 193 0.19 -22.07 -3.96
C PRO A 193 -1.02 -21.39 -3.29
N PHE A 194 -0.74 -20.42 -2.45
CA PHE A 194 -1.77 -19.55 -1.94
C PHE A 194 -2.33 -18.72 -3.08
N LYS A 195 -3.65 -18.49 -3.07
CA LYS A 195 -4.35 -17.55 -3.95
C LYS A 195 -5.31 -16.72 -3.11
N PRO A 196 -5.52 -15.44 -3.44
CA PRO A 196 -6.38 -14.54 -2.66
C PRO A 196 -7.88 -14.65 -3.02
N ASP A 197 -8.31 -15.71 -3.71
CA ASP A 197 -9.68 -15.83 -4.25
C ASP A 197 -10.75 -15.59 -3.16
N GLN A 198 -10.68 -16.34 -2.06
CA GLN A 198 -11.66 -16.25 -0.97
C GLN A 198 -11.67 -14.86 -0.34
N PHE A 199 -10.49 -14.30 -0.04
CA PHE A 199 -10.35 -12.99 0.56
C PHE A 199 -11.02 -11.88 -0.28
N LEU A 200 -10.76 -11.90 -1.59
CA LEU A 200 -11.33 -10.91 -2.50
C LEU A 200 -12.82 -11.12 -2.75
N THR A 201 -13.28 -12.37 -2.83
CA THR A 201 -14.72 -12.68 -2.96
C THR A 201 -15.50 -12.13 -1.77
N GLU A 202 -15.05 -12.40 -0.54
CA GLU A 202 -15.72 -11.92 0.68
C GLU A 202 -15.76 -10.40 0.78
N LEU A 203 -14.68 -9.70 0.39
CA LEU A 203 -14.68 -8.22 0.32
C LEU A 203 -15.63 -7.69 -0.76
N ALA A 204 -15.69 -8.33 -1.93
CA ALA A 204 -16.58 -7.93 -3.01
C ALA A 204 -18.06 -8.13 -2.63
N GLU A 205 -18.39 -9.26 -2.00
CA GLU A 205 -19.73 -9.54 -1.48
C GLU A 205 -20.15 -8.51 -0.42
N TYR A 206 -19.24 -8.19 0.51
CA TYR A 206 -19.50 -7.16 1.52
C TYR A 206 -19.74 -5.79 0.89
N LYS A 207 -18.91 -5.38 -0.08
CA LYS A 207 -19.08 -4.12 -0.80
C LYS A 207 -20.39 -4.05 -1.59
N ALA A 208 -20.82 -5.16 -2.18
CA ALA A 208 -22.10 -5.21 -2.91
C ALA A 208 -23.31 -4.93 -1.99
N LEU A 209 -23.23 -5.34 -0.73
CA LEU A 209 -24.27 -5.09 0.29
C LEU A 209 -24.09 -3.72 0.99
N ASN A 210 -22.88 -3.15 0.95
CA ASN A 210 -22.52 -1.89 1.62
C ASN A 210 -21.89 -0.92 0.62
N PRO A 211 -22.68 -0.18 -0.19
CA PRO A 211 -22.14 0.68 -1.26
C PRO A 211 -21.15 1.75 -0.79
N ASN A 212 -21.27 2.21 0.46
CA ASN A 212 -20.40 3.22 1.07
C ASN A 212 -19.15 2.62 1.72
N PHE A 213 -18.88 1.32 1.54
CA PHE A 213 -17.68 0.68 2.08
C PHE A 213 -16.41 1.35 1.53
N LEU A 214 -15.51 1.75 2.42
CA LEU A 214 -14.34 2.56 2.10
C LEU A 214 -13.32 1.85 1.20
N ILE A 215 -13.30 0.51 1.18
CA ILE A 215 -12.42 -0.23 0.28
C ILE A 215 -12.94 -0.10 -1.15
N THR A 216 -12.15 0.58 -1.99
CA THR A 216 -12.50 0.87 -3.39
C THR A 216 -11.65 0.11 -4.39
N ASN A 217 -10.40 -0.16 -4.03
CA ASN A 217 -9.40 -0.73 -4.93
C ASN A 217 -8.57 -1.82 -4.24
N VAL A 218 -7.90 -2.61 -5.06
CA VAL A 218 -6.97 -3.66 -4.64
C VAL A 218 -5.54 -3.21 -4.96
N HIS A 219 -4.64 -3.34 -3.99
CA HIS A 219 -3.21 -3.12 -4.16
C HIS A 219 -2.46 -4.44 -4.00
N PHE A 220 -1.96 -5.01 -5.09
CA PHE A 220 -1.29 -6.30 -5.05
C PHE A 220 0.16 -6.20 -4.60
N PHE A 221 0.54 -7.09 -3.69
CA PHE A 221 1.92 -7.43 -3.37
C PHE A 221 2.31 -8.70 -4.15
N PRO A 222 3.08 -8.61 -5.24
CA PRO A 222 3.36 -9.76 -6.11
C PRO A 222 4.43 -10.69 -5.52
N LEU A 223 4.16 -11.27 -4.34
CA LEU A 223 5.10 -12.07 -3.55
C LEU A 223 5.60 -13.31 -4.29
N GLY A 224 4.81 -13.86 -5.21
CA GLY A 224 5.19 -14.96 -6.10
C GLY A 224 5.75 -14.52 -7.46
N GLY A 225 6.04 -13.22 -7.61
CA GLY A 225 6.54 -12.60 -8.83
C GLY A 225 5.46 -11.87 -9.63
N ILE A 226 5.85 -10.79 -10.29
CA ILE A 226 4.96 -9.90 -11.06
C ILE A 226 4.20 -10.69 -12.14
N LYS A 227 4.88 -11.55 -12.90
CA LYS A 227 4.26 -12.36 -13.97
C LYS A 227 3.16 -13.28 -13.43
N THR A 228 3.40 -13.94 -12.30
CA THR A 228 2.43 -14.84 -11.65
C THR A 228 1.20 -14.05 -11.19
N ASN A 229 1.42 -12.88 -10.60
CA ASN A 229 0.36 -12.02 -10.13
C ASN A 229 -0.47 -11.48 -11.30
N ALA A 230 0.16 -10.94 -12.33
CA ALA A 230 -0.51 -10.40 -13.51
C ALA A 230 -1.37 -11.48 -14.20
N LYS A 231 -0.82 -12.69 -14.39
CA LYS A 231 -1.58 -13.82 -14.96
C LYS A 231 -2.84 -14.11 -14.14
N TRP A 232 -2.70 -14.27 -12.83
CA TRP A 232 -3.83 -14.54 -11.95
C TRP A 232 -4.88 -13.41 -12.01
N THR A 233 -4.46 -12.15 -12.00
CA THR A 233 -5.35 -10.99 -12.07
C THR A 233 -6.16 -10.99 -13.37
N ILE A 234 -5.54 -11.26 -14.52
CA ILE A 234 -6.22 -11.34 -15.82
C ILE A 234 -7.23 -12.48 -15.82
N GLU A 235 -6.86 -13.66 -15.31
CA GLU A 235 -7.74 -14.85 -15.25
C GLU A 235 -8.95 -14.64 -14.33
N ASN A 236 -8.88 -13.70 -13.37
CA ASN A 236 -9.93 -13.41 -12.38
C ASN A 236 -10.61 -12.05 -12.61
N GLY A 237 -10.69 -11.59 -13.84
CA GLY A 237 -11.49 -10.42 -14.23
C GLY A 237 -10.70 -9.10 -14.24
N GLY A 238 -9.40 -9.14 -14.04
CA GLY A 238 -8.54 -7.98 -14.26
C GLY A 238 -8.48 -7.62 -15.75
N ILE A 239 -8.45 -6.32 -16.05
CA ILE A 239 -8.26 -5.85 -17.43
C ILE A 239 -6.80 -6.09 -17.80
N SER A 240 -6.56 -6.79 -18.91
CA SER A 240 -5.24 -6.84 -19.53
C SER A 240 -4.88 -5.42 -19.98
N ALA A 241 -3.89 -4.81 -19.34
CA ALA A 241 -3.27 -3.62 -19.88
C ALA A 241 -2.48 -4.04 -21.14
N THR A 242 -3.17 -4.15 -22.25
CA THR A 242 -2.50 -4.11 -23.54
C THR A 242 -2.16 -2.64 -23.77
N PRO A 243 -0.88 -2.25 -23.87
CA PRO A 243 -0.55 -0.91 -24.30
C PRO A 243 -1.28 -0.69 -25.63
N ALA A 244 -2.03 0.40 -25.74
CA ALA A 244 -2.54 0.82 -27.02
C ALA A 244 -1.32 1.04 -27.91
N LEU A 245 -1.05 0.10 -28.80
CA LEU A 245 -0.11 0.30 -29.89
C LEU A 245 -0.64 1.53 -30.64
N GLN A 246 -0.01 2.66 -30.41
CA GLN A 246 -0.27 3.86 -31.19
C GLN A 246 0.13 3.51 -32.62
N SER A 247 -0.91 3.35 -33.45
CA SER A 247 -0.78 3.31 -34.92
C SER A 247 -0.39 4.68 -35.47
#